data_8cb553f0402b17d8f06883b7ac73f77b
#
_entry.id   8cb553f0402b17d8f06883b7ac73f77b
#
_cell.length_a   1.000
_cell.length_b   1.000
_cell.length_c   1.000
_cell.angle_alpha   90.00
_cell.angle_beta   90.00
_cell.angle_gamma   90.00
#
_symmetry.space_group_name_H-M   'P 1'
#
loop_
_entity.id
_entity.type
_entity.pdbx_description
1 polymer ?
#
loop_
_entity_poly.entity_id
_entity_poly.type
_entity_poly.pdbx_seq_one_letter_code
_entity_poly.pdbx_strand_id
1 'polypeptide(L)'
;MIPDRLFYLLNKYKISPSKSFSQNFLISDEVLRFMASYGKGKVLEIGPGLGFLTEKLSKACDKVVAVEMDKNLVNILKQEYNFDNVEIVCDDFLKFEEKNFDTVVSSIPYAISSQVTFKLFEMNFETATLLYQKEFARRFISNPGEDDYSRLSVMSKIYSEIEVLKDVPPSAFYPEPKVWSSIAHIKLDKKFEINDVFENTVRALFTHRNKIVHKAIYHSRDIFGKGKEFKQSLDEIPYKDRRVYTLDIFEIKEISDWLEGIL
;
A
#
# COMPACT_ATOMS: atom_id res chain seq x y z
N MET A 1 -27.79 4.08 -12.89
CA MET A 1 -26.89 3.24 -12.04
C MET A 1 -25.43 3.49 -12.39
N ILE A 2 -24.44 3.09 -11.54
CA ILE A 2 -23.02 3.32 -11.86
C ILE A 2 -22.58 2.58 -13.14
N PRO A 3 -22.99 1.33 -13.40
CA PRO A 3 -22.67 0.66 -14.66
C PRO A 3 -23.12 1.42 -15.92
N ASP A 4 -24.31 2.01 -15.91
CA ASP A 4 -24.80 2.79 -17.06
C ASP A 4 -23.93 4.02 -17.29
N ARG A 5 -23.54 4.72 -16.21
CA ARG A 5 -22.64 5.87 -16.28
C ARG A 5 -21.24 5.46 -16.75
N LEU A 6 -20.73 4.32 -16.30
CA LEU A 6 -19.46 3.76 -16.80
C LEU A 6 -19.49 3.63 -18.32
N PHE A 7 -20.47 2.88 -18.86
CA PHE A 7 -20.54 2.64 -20.31
C PHE A 7 -20.79 3.93 -21.09
N TYR A 8 -21.57 4.87 -20.55
CA TYR A 8 -21.72 6.20 -21.13
C TYR A 8 -20.36 6.89 -21.26
N LEU A 9 -19.55 6.94 -20.19
CA LEU A 9 -18.24 7.60 -20.20
C LEU A 9 -17.26 6.91 -21.15
N LEU A 10 -17.18 5.57 -21.12
CA LEU A 10 -16.32 4.81 -22.01
C LEU A 10 -16.65 5.08 -23.49
N ASN A 11 -17.93 5.12 -23.85
CA ASN A 11 -18.37 5.38 -25.21
C ASN A 11 -18.17 6.85 -25.63
N LYS A 12 -18.53 7.80 -24.76
CA LYS A 12 -18.42 9.25 -25.05
C LYS A 12 -16.99 9.65 -25.32
N TYR A 13 -16.05 9.16 -24.49
CA TYR A 13 -14.63 9.53 -24.58
C TYR A 13 -13.80 8.53 -25.40
N LYS A 14 -14.42 7.48 -25.93
CA LYS A 14 -13.76 6.42 -26.72
C LYS A 14 -12.55 5.83 -25.99
N ILE A 15 -12.66 5.65 -24.67
CA ILE A 15 -11.63 5.06 -23.85
C ILE A 15 -11.89 3.58 -23.59
N SER A 16 -10.79 2.84 -23.45
CA SER A 16 -10.81 1.45 -23.03
C SER A 16 -9.92 1.31 -21.78
N PRO A 17 -10.36 0.54 -20.78
CA PRO A 17 -9.53 0.31 -19.60
C PRO A 17 -8.14 -0.19 -19.96
N SER A 18 -7.12 0.49 -19.48
CA SER A 18 -5.73 0.18 -19.81
C SER A 18 -5.18 -0.93 -18.94
N LYS A 19 -4.68 -2.01 -19.56
CA LYS A 19 -4.01 -3.10 -18.85
C LYS A 19 -2.67 -2.64 -18.26
N SER A 20 -1.97 -1.71 -18.93
CA SER A 20 -0.68 -1.18 -18.45
C SER A 20 -0.81 -0.37 -17.16
N PHE A 21 -1.96 0.26 -16.94
CA PHE A 21 -2.28 0.96 -15.69
C PHE A 21 -3.07 0.10 -14.69
N SER A 22 -3.27 -1.19 -14.99
CA SER A 22 -4.09 -2.09 -14.15
C SER A 22 -5.45 -1.50 -13.80
N GLN A 23 -6.08 -0.79 -14.76
CA GLN A 23 -7.36 -0.10 -14.57
C GLN A 23 -8.49 -1.11 -14.43
N ASN A 24 -9.02 -1.22 -13.22
CA ASN A 24 -10.26 -1.92 -12.89
C ASN A 24 -11.12 -0.92 -12.10
N PHE A 25 -12.10 -0.32 -12.78
CA PHE A 25 -12.96 0.69 -12.15
C PHE A 25 -13.92 0.04 -11.17
N LEU A 26 -13.91 0.49 -9.92
CA LEU A 26 -14.86 0.05 -8.91
C LEU A 26 -16.25 0.61 -9.24
N ILE A 27 -17.24 -0.28 -9.44
CA ILE A 27 -18.59 0.06 -9.91
C ILE A 27 -19.70 -0.35 -8.93
N SER A 28 -19.36 -1.01 -7.83
CA SER A 28 -20.31 -1.34 -6.78
C SER A 28 -20.63 -0.11 -5.92
N ASP A 29 -21.86 0.41 -6.02
CA ASP A 29 -22.31 1.57 -5.23
C ASP A 29 -22.24 1.32 -3.72
N GLU A 30 -22.54 0.08 -3.30
CA GLU A 30 -22.42 -0.34 -1.89
C GLU A 30 -20.97 -0.20 -1.39
N VAL A 31 -20.01 -0.73 -2.14
CA VAL A 31 -18.58 -0.69 -1.77
C VAL A 31 -18.06 0.75 -1.78
N LEU A 32 -18.44 1.54 -2.80
CA LEU A 32 -18.06 2.95 -2.90
C LEU A 32 -18.57 3.77 -1.72
N ARG A 33 -19.84 3.59 -1.32
CA ARG A 33 -20.40 4.25 -0.13
C ARG A 33 -19.73 3.78 1.15
N PHE A 34 -19.48 2.47 1.27
CA PHE A 34 -18.78 1.92 2.42
C PHE A 34 -17.39 2.55 2.58
N MET A 35 -16.60 2.61 1.51
CA MET A 35 -15.29 3.25 1.55
C MET A 35 -15.39 4.75 1.87
N ALA A 36 -16.29 5.46 1.21
CA ALA A 36 -16.46 6.90 1.42
C ALA A 36 -16.90 7.27 2.85
N SER A 37 -17.58 6.37 3.57
CA SER A 37 -17.96 6.60 4.98
C SER A 37 -16.78 6.68 5.95
N TYR A 38 -15.59 6.27 5.53
CA TYR A 38 -14.34 6.42 6.28
C TYR A 38 -13.59 7.72 5.96
N GLY A 39 -14.04 8.48 4.95
CA GLY A 39 -13.47 9.79 4.63
C GLY A 39 -13.89 10.84 5.64
N LYS A 40 -12.96 11.70 6.08
CA LYS A 40 -13.18 12.79 7.02
C LYS A 40 -12.20 13.93 6.74
N GLY A 41 -12.66 15.17 6.88
CA GLY A 41 -11.83 16.36 6.72
C GLY A 41 -11.24 16.49 5.33
N LYS A 42 -9.93 16.69 5.23
CA LYS A 42 -9.15 16.71 3.98
C LYS A 42 -8.72 15.30 3.59
N VAL A 43 -9.30 14.78 2.53
CA VAL A 43 -9.09 13.41 2.05
C VAL A 43 -8.16 13.37 0.86
N LEU A 44 -7.23 12.41 0.86
CA LEU A 44 -6.45 12.02 -0.31
C LEU A 44 -7.11 10.81 -1.00
N GLU A 45 -7.34 10.94 -2.31
CA GLU A 45 -7.72 9.83 -3.18
C GLU A 45 -6.63 9.59 -4.24
N ILE A 46 -6.12 8.36 -4.32
CA ILE A 46 -5.05 7.95 -5.23
C ILE A 46 -5.65 7.19 -6.41
N GLY A 47 -5.51 7.70 -7.63
CA GLY A 47 -6.08 7.10 -8.83
C GLY A 47 -7.61 7.13 -8.84
N PRO A 48 -8.25 8.31 -8.87
CA PRO A 48 -9.72 8.45 -8.90
C PRO A 48 -10.38 7.79 -10.11
N GLY A 49 -9.62 7.55 -11.17
CA GLY A 49 -10.12 6.91 -12.37
C GLY A 49 -11.26 7.70 -13.02
N LEU A 50 -12.45 7.10 -13.10
CA LEU A 50 -13.66 7.76 -13.63
C LEU A 50 -14.46 8.56 -12.58
N GLY A 51 -13.94 8.69 -11.35
CA GLY A 51 -14.49 9.58 -10.33
C GLY A 51 -15.66 9.03 -9.52
N PHE A 52 -15.94 7.72 -9.57
CA PHE A 52 -17.09 7.15 -8.84
C PHE A 52 -16.90 7.21 -7.32
N LEU A 53 -15.67 6.98 -6.82
CA LEU A 53 -15.36 7.15 -5.40
C LEU A 53 -15.23 8.64 -5.07
N THR A 54 -14.57 9.42 -5.92
CA THR A 54 -14.45 10.88 -5.77
C THR A 54 -15.82 11.55 -5.56
N GLU A 55 -16.84 11.16 -6.35
CA GLU A 55 -18.21 11.68 -6.21
C GLU A 55 -18.83 11.36 -4.83
N LYS A 56 -18.51 10.20 -4.24
CA LYS A 56 -19.00 9.87 -2.90
C LYS A 56 -18.24 10.66 -1.83
N LEU A 57 -16.91 10.76 -1.97
CA LEU A 57 -16.06 11.52 -1.06
C LEU A 57 -16.40 13.01 -1.07
N SER A 58 -16.67 13.61 -2.23
CA SER A 58 -17.05 15.02 -2.34
C SER A 58 -18.31 15.39 -1.54
N LYS A 59 -19.21 14.41 -1.33
CA LYS A 59 -20.44 14.60 -0.55
C LYS A 59 -20.28 14.34 0.95
N ALA A 60 -19.20 13.67 1.34
CA ALA A 60 -18.97 13.19 2.71
C ALA A 60 -17.86 13.96 3.44
N CYS A 61 -16.97 14.65 2.72
CA CYS A 61 -15.75 15.22 3.26
C CYS A 61 -15.65 16.72 2.99
N ASP A 62 -14.82 17.42 3.75
CA ASP A 62 -14.64 18.87 3.62
C ASP A 62 -13.85 19.24 2.35
N LYS A 63 -12.79 18.49 2.08
CA LYS A 63 -11.95 18.64 0.87
C LYS A 63 -11.45 17.27 0.39
N VAL A 64 -11.41 17.07 -0.93
CA VAL A 64 -10.79 15.90 -1.57
C VAL A 64 -9.66 16.36 -2.47
N VAL A 65 -8.49 15.76 -2.33
CA VAL A 65 -7.36 15.89 -3.26
C VAL A 65 -7.23 14.57 -4.00
N ALA A 66 -7.58 14.57 -5.28
CA ALA A 66 -7.61 13.39 -6.13
C ALA A 66 -6.42 13.40 -7.10
N VAL A 67 -5.44 12.50 -6.90
CA VAL A 67 -4.20 12.45 -7.68
C VAL A 67 -4.30 11.38 -8.76
N GLU A 68 -4.30 11.77 -10.04
CA GLU A 68 -4.43 10.90 -11.20
C GLU A 68 -3.30 11.14 -12.21
N MET A 69 -2.63 10.08 -12.64
CA MET A 69 -1.53 10.19 -13.59
C MET A 69 -1.98 10.15 -15.06
N ASP A 70 -3.14 9.56 -15.35
CA ASP A 70 -3.70 9.49 -16.71
C ASP A 70 -4.39 10.82 -17.08
N LYS A 71 -3.75 11.59 -17.96
CA LYS A 71 -4.27 12.87 -18.44
C LYS A 71 -5.66 12.78 -19.08
N ASN A 72 -5.99 11.66 -19.69
CA ASN A 72 -7.32 11.46 -20.29
C ASN A 72 -8.38 11.36 -19.19
N LEU A 73 -8.11 10.60 -18.13
CA LEU A 73 -9.02 10.50 -16.98
C LEU A 73 -9.15 11.83 -16.24
N VAL A 74 -8.05 12.57 -16.05
CA VAL A 74 -8.08 13.94 -15.49
C VAL A 74 -9.00 14.85 -16.30
N ASN A 75 -8.91 14.82 -17.64
CA ASN A 75 -9.76 15.62 -18.50
C ASN A 75 -11.25 15.23 -18.37
N ILE A 76 -11.52 13.92 -18.29
CA ILE A 76 -12.89 13.41 -18.09
C ILE A 76 -13.44 13.88 -16.75
N LEU A 77 -12.66 13.75 -15.67
CA LEU A 77 -13.06 14.21 -14.34
C LEU A 77 -13.45 15.69 -14.34
N LYS A 78 -12.63 16.54 -14.97
CA LYS A 78 -12.88 17.99 -15.07
C LYS A 78 -14.08 18.36 -15.94
N GLN A 79 -14.43 17.53 -16.93
CA GLN A 79 -15.56 17.80 -17.83
C GLN A 79 -16.89 17.23 -17.32
N GLU A 80 -16.85 16.10 -16.61
CA GLU A 80 -18.06 15.36 -16.21
C GLU A 80 -18.56 15.71 -14.82
N TYR A 81 -17.71 16.33 -14.02
CA TYR A 81 -18.04 16.67 -12.63
C TYR A 81 -17.79 18.14 -12.36
N ASN A 82 -18.71 18.78 -11.67
CA ASN A 82 -18.55 20.12 -11.12
C ASN A 82 -18.49 19.99 -9.59
N PHE A 83 -17.29 19.81 -9.06
CA PHE A 83 -17.07 19.67 -7.64
C PHE A 83 -16.64 21.01 -7.03
N ASP A 84 -17.25 21.43 -5.94
CA ASP A 84 -16.87 22.66 -5.23
C ASP A 84 -15.67 22.42 -4.28
N ASN A 85 -15.49 21.16 -3.82
CA ASN A 85 -14.50 20.79 -2.80
C ASN A 85 -13.49 19.74 -3.24
N VAL A 86 -13.38 19.45 -4.56
CA VAL A 86 -12.42 18.47 -5.08
C VAL A 86 -11.33 19.15 -5.90
N GLU A 87 -10.10 18.93 -5.51
CA GLU A 87 -8.91 19.32 -6.28
C GLU A 87 -8.40 18.11 -7.08
N ILE A 88 -8.45 18.20 -8.41
CA ILE A 88 -7.94 17.14 -9.30
C ILE A 88 -6.53 17.51 -9.73
N VAL A 89 -5.56 16.72 -9.24
CA VAL A 89 -4.12 16.88 -9.51
C VAL A 89 -3.70 15.87 -10.56
N CYS A 90 -3.09 16.37 -11.65
CA CYS A 90 -2.53 15.53 -12.71
C CYS A 90 -1.07 15.22 -12.40
N ASP A 91 -0.81 14.16 -11.65
CA ASP A 91 0.55 13.79 -11.23
C ASP A 91 0.67 12.28 -10.97
N ASP A 92 1.91 11.77 -10.93
CA ASP A 92 2.24 10.46 -10.41
C ASP A 92 2.26 10.52 -8.88
N PHE A 93 1.35 9.80 -8.23
CA PHE A 93 1.30 9.78 -6.76
C PHE A 93 2.66 9.45 -6.13
N LEU A 94 3.47 8.59 -6.75
CA LEU A 94 4.79 8.24 -6.21
C LEU A 94 5.77 9.42 -6.18
N LYS A 95 5.49 10.49 -6.93
CA LYS A 95 6.27 11.75 -6.96
C LYS A 95 5.56 12.89 -6.25
N PHE A 96 4.29 12.73 -5.92
CA PHE A 96 3.48 13.76 -5.29
C PHE A 96 4.03 14.12 -3.90
N GLU A 97 4.20 15.43 -3.62
CA GLU A 97 4.98 15.90 -2.47
C GLU A 97 4.13 16.24 -1.24
N GLU A 98 2.84 16.55 -1.40
CA GLU A 98 1.98 16.91 -0.27
C GLU A 98 1.77 15.68 0.64
N LYS A 99 2.02 15.87 1.95
CA LYS A 99 2.04 14.76 2.91
C LYS A 99 0.97 14.86 4.01
N ASN A 100 0.23 15.97 4.10
CA ASN A 100 -0.68 16.23 5.22
C ASN A 100 -2.13 16.11 4.79
N PHE A 101 -2.79 15.07 5.29
CA PHE A 101 -4.20 14.78 5.09
C PHE A 101 -4.83 14.33 6.40
N ASP A 102 -6.15 14.47 6.54
CA ASP A 102 -6.84 13.90 7.70
C ASP A 102 -7.06 12.40 7.46
N THR A 103 -7.51 12.03 6.25
CA THR A 103 -7.71 10.62 5.89
C THR A 103 -7.25 10.32 4.45
N VAL A 104 -7.00 9.05 4.17
CA VAL A 104 -6.74 8.53 2.80
C VAL A 104 -7.82 7.51 2.47
N VAL A 105 -8.53 7.69 1.37
CA VAL A 105 -9.54 6.72 0.91
C VAL A 105 -9.35 6.46 -0.57
N SER A 106 -9.01 5.22 -0.94
CA SER A 106 -8.70 4.93 -2.35
C SER A 106 -8.85 3.46 -2.73
N SER A 107 -9.19 3.23 -3.99
CA SER A 107 -9.06 1.94 -4.66
C SER A 107 -7.71 1.90 -5.38
N ILE A 108 -6.70 1.32 -4.75
CA ILE A 108 -5.32 1.38 -5.23
C ILE A 108 -5.12 0.54 -6.50
N PRO A 109 -4.48 1.10 -7.56
CA PRO A 109 -4.06 0.30 -8.71
C PRO A 109 -3.12 -0.83 -8.29
N TYR A 110 -3.47 -2.09 -8.61
CA TYR A 110 -2.78 -3.27 -8.07
C TYR A 110 -1.28 -3.32 -8.36
N ALA A 111 -0.87 -2.81 -9.53
CA ALA A 111 0.53 -2.83 -9.94
C ALA A 111 1.46 -2.02 -9.03
N ILE A 112 0.95 -1.00 -8.34
CA ILE A 112 1.72 -0.09 -7.50
C ILE A 112 1.37 -0.19 -6.02
N SER A 113 0.59 -1.20 -5.61
CA SER A 113 0.13 -1.36 -4.22
C SER A 113 1.27 -1.25 -3.19
N SER A 114 2.39 -1.92 -3.44
CA SER A 114 3.54 -1.89 -2.52
C SER A 114 4.17 -0.50 -2.41
N GLN A 115 4.44 0.15 -3.55
CA GLN A 115 5.07 1.48 -3.57
C GLN A 115 4.17 2.52 -2.90
N VAL A 116 2.86 2.49 -3.19
CA VAL A 116 1.87 3.37 -2.56
C VAL A 116 1.86 3.18 -1.06
N THR A 117 1.83 1.93 -0.60
CA THR A 117 1.80 1.63 0.84
C THR A 117 3.03 2.16 1.57
N PHE A 118 4.23 1.92 1.03
CA PHE A 118 5.46 2.43 1.66
C PHE A 118 5.50 3.95 1.67
N LYS A 119 5.07 4.61 0.59
CA LYS A 119 4.97 6.07 0.56
C LYS A 119 3.96 6.60 1.58
N LEU A 120 2.83 5.93 1.78
CA LEU A 120 1.84 6.33 2.79
C LEU A 120 2.42 6.28 4.22
N PHE A 121 3.31 5.34 4.53
CA PHE A 121 3.97 5.30 5.83
C PHE A 121 4.89 6.50 6.11
N GLU A 122 5.27 7.27 5.07
CA GLU A 122 6.05 8.51 5.17
C GLU A 122 5.17 9.76 5.23
N MET A 123 3.84 9.61 5.16
CA MET A 123 2.87 10.71 5.17
C MET A 123 2.23 10.87 6.55
N ASN A 124 1.52 11.99 6.73
CA ASN A 124 0.76 12.28 7.95
C ASN A 124 -0.73 12.17 7.65
N PHE A 125 -1.42 11.24 8.30
CA PHE A 125 -2.87 11.08 8.29
C PHE A 125 -3.32 10.34 9.54
N GLU A 126 -4.60 10.46 9.91
CA GLU A 126 -5.15 9.70 11.04
C GLU A 126 -5.39 8.24 10.62
N THR A 127 -6.09 8.05 9.50
CA THR A 127 -6.43 6.71 8.99
C THR A 127 -6.42 6.65 7.46
N ALA A 128 -6.17 5.45 6.92
CA ALA A 128 -6.33 5.17 5.50
C ALA A 128 -7.27 3.97 5.29
N THR A 129 -8.23 4.10 4.38
CA THR A 129 -9.13 3.01 3.98
C THR A 129 -8.89 2.69 2.52
N LEU A 130 -8.21 1.58 2.27
CA LEU A 130 -7.64 1.26 0.97
C LEU A 130 -8.11 -0.10 0.48
N LEU A 131 -8.47 -0.15 -0.80
CA LEU A 131 -8.84 -1.38 -1.45
C LEU A 131 -7.64 -1.96 -2.20
N TYR A 132 -7.26 -3.19 -1.85
CA TYR A 132 -6.14 -3.94 -2.39
C TYR A 132 -6.59 -5.31 -2.93
N GLN A 133 -5.72 -5.98 -3.68
CA GLN A 133 -5.89 -7.42 -3.91
C GLN A 133 -5.90 -8.17 -2.58
N LYS A 134 -6.77 -9.18 -2.45
CA LYS A 134 -6.95 -9.95 -1.21
C LYS A 134 -5.66 -10.59 -0.71
N GLU A 135 -4.85 -11.14 -1.60
CA GLU A 135 -3.54 -11.72 -1.24
C GLU A 135 -2.59 -10.65 -0.68
N PHE A 136 -2.59 -9.45 -1.29
CA PHE A 136 -1.77 -8.34 -0.80
C PHE A 136 -2.22 -7.87 0.59
N ALA A 137 -3.54 -7.74 0.81
CA ALA A 137 -4.11 -7.37 2.11
C ALA A 137 -3.78 -8.40 3.21
N ARG A 138 -3.77 -9.70 2.89
CA ARG A 138 -3.36 -10.76 3.83
C ARG A 138 -1.93 -10.59 4.33
N ARG A 139 -1.01 -10.17 3.47
CA ARG A 139 0.39 -9.93 3.86
C ARG A 139 0.54 -8.82 4.89
N PHE A 140 -0.36 -7.84 4.93
CA PHE A 140 -0.32 -6.79 5.94
C PHE A 140 -0.48 -7.34 7.36
N ILE A 141 -1.45 -8.23 7.54
CA ILE A 141 -1.88 -8.74 8.85
C ILE A 141 -1.18 -10.04 9.24
N SER A 142 -0.38 -10.61 8.34
CA SER A 142 0.29 -11.88 8.57
C SER A 142 1.27 -11.82 9.74
N ASN A 143 1.30 -12.90 10.55
CA ASN A 143 2.12 -13.01 11.74
C ASN A 143 3.37 -13.87 11.50
N PRO A 144 4.41 -13.72 12.36
CA PRO A 144 5.54 -14.63 12.34
C PRO A 144 5.10 -16.09 12.34
N GLY A 145 5.69 -16.89 11.45
CA GLY A 145 5.36 -18.31 11.27
C GLY A 145 4.33 -18.59 10.17
N GLU A 146 3.55 -17.61 9.72
CA GLU A 146 2.56 -17.76 8.65
C GLU A 146 3.18 -17.70 7.25
N ASP A 147 2.54 -18.36 6.27
CA ASP A 147 3.05 -18.45 4.89
C ASP A 147 3.12 -17.10 4.19
N ASP A 148 2.19 -16.19 4.47
CA ASP A 148 2.14 -14.85 3.88
C ASP A 148 3.04 -13.82 4.61
N TYR A 149 3.69 -14.21 5.72
CA TYR A 149 4.57 -13.32 6.47
C TYR A 149 5.78 -12.90 5.65
N SER A 150 5.97 -11.60 5.47
CA SER A 150 6.90 -11.02 4.49
C SER A 150 7.47 -9.69 4.96
N ARG A 151 8.38 -9.10 4.18
CA ARG A 151 8.87 -7.74 4.40
C ARG A 151 7.71 -6.74 4.60
N LEU A 152 6.64 -6.86 3.81
CA LEU A 152 5.47 -6.00 3.93
C LEU A 152 4.82 -6.14 5.31
N SER A 153 4.67 -7.38 5.81
CA SER A 153 4.10 -7.64 7.14
C SER A 153 4.92 -6.99 8.26
N VAL A 154 6.25 -7.10 8.18
CA VAL A 154 7.17 -6.49 9.14
C VAL A 154 7.01 -4.97 9.15
N MET A 155 7.13 -4.35 7.97
CA MET A 155 7.06 -2.89 7.86
C MET A 155 5.69 -2.37 8.28
N SER A 156 4.61 -3.03 7.88
CA SER A 156 3.25 -2.66 8.28
C SER A 156 3.06 -2.68 9.79
N LYS A 157 3.55 -3.71 10.48
CA LYS A 157 3.46 -3.83 11.95
C LYS A 157 4.29 -2.77 12.69
N ILE A 158 5.35 -2.25 12.06
CA ILE A 158 6.16 -1.18 12.64
C ILE A 158 5.45 0.17 12.52
N TYR A 159 4.84 0.44 11.37
CA TYR A 159 4.28 1.77 11.06
C TYR A 159 2.82 1.95 11.47
N SER A 160 2.06 0.84 11.61
CA SER A 160 0.61 0.95 11.70
C SER A 160 -0.08 -0.24 12.37
N GLU A 161 -1.32 0.00 12.79
CA GLU A 161 -2.32 -1.04 13.05
C GLU A 161 -3.20 -1.20 11.83
N ILE A 162 -3.47 -2.45 11.41
CA ILE A 162 -4.22 -2.73 10.20
C ILE A 162 -5.31 -3.76 10.47
N GLU A 163 -6.51 -3.43 10.00
CA GLU A 163 -7.67 -4.31 10.01
C GLU A 163 -8.19 -4.55 8.58
N VAL A 164 -8.55 -5.77 8.25
CA VAL A 164 -9.26 -6.10 7.01
C VAL A 164 -10.76 -6.05 7.28
N LEU A 165 -11.42 -5.03 6.73
CA LEU A 165 -12.82 -4.74 7.01
C LEU A 165 -13.79 -5.60 6.20
N LYS A 166 -13.50 -5.80 4.91
CA LYS A 166 -14.45 -6.45 3.98
C LYS A 166 -13.73 -7.01 2.77
N ASP A 167 -14.13 -8.19 2.33
CA ASP A 167 -13.76 -8.75 1.03
C ASP A 167 -14.70 -8.23 -0.06
N VAL A 168 -14.14 -7.96 -1.24
CA VAL A 168 -14.85 -7.40 -2.41
C VAL A 168 -14.69 -8.35 -3.61
N PRO A 169 -15.78 -8.84 -4.19
CA PRO A 169 -15.72 -9.77 -5.31
C PRO A 169 -15.28 -9.10 -6.62
N PRO A 170 -14.74 -9.85 -7.60
CA PRO A 170 -14.38 -9.35 -8.91
C PRO A 170 -15.52 -8.61 -9.63
N SER A 171 -16.78 -9.06 -9.47
CA SER A 171 -17.97 -8.45 -10.08
C SER A 171 -18.25 -7.02 -9.62
N ALA A 172 -17.58 -6.55 -8.56
CA ALA A 172 -17.63 -5.14 -8.12
C ALA A 172 -16.85 -4.19 -9.03
N PHE A 173 -16.12 -4.70 -10.03
CA PHE A 173 -15.22 -3.93 -10.89
C PHE A 173 -15.52 -4.11 -12.38
N TYR A 174 -15.07 -3.15 -13.19
CA TYR A 174 -15.03 -3.26 -14.63
C TYR A 174 -13.69 -2.74 -15.20
N PRO A 175 -12.97 -3.52 -16.01
CA PRO A 175 -13.15 -4.97 -16.20
C PRO A 175 -13.01 -5.75 -14.88
N GLU A 176 -13.62 -6.93 -14.81
CA GLU A 176 -13.48 -7.79 -13.65
C GLU A 176 -12.03 -8.28 -13.49
N PRO A 177 -11.38 -8.05 -12.33
CA PRO A 177 -10.09 -8.64 -12.06
C PRO A 177 -10.21 -10.16 -11.87
N LYS A 178 -9.09 -10.89 -12.02
CA LYS A 178 -9.07 -12.35 -11.82
C LYS A 178 -9.12 -12.77 -10.35
N VAL A 179 -8.93 -11.84 -9.43
CA VAL A 179 -8.78 -12.12 -8.00
C VAL A 179 -9.71 -11.25 -7.17
N TRP A 180 -10.07 -11.71 -5.99
CA TRP A 180 -10.79 -10.94 -5.00
C TRP A 180 -9.95 -9.78 -4.50
N SER A 181 -10.62 -8.76 -4.01
CA SER A 181 -10.02 -7.63 -3.31
C SER A 181 -10.43 -7.63 -1.85
N SER A 182 -9.74 -6.84 -1.04
CA SER A 182 -10.11 -6.59 0.36
C SER A 182 -9.90 -5.13 0.69
N ILE A 183 -10.79 -4.58 1.51
CA ILE A 183 -10.66 -3.24 2.07
C ILE A 183 -9.87 -3.37 3.37
N ALA A 184 -8.71 -2.72 3.42
CA ALA A 184 -7.88 -2.59 4.59
C ALA A 184 -8.05 -1.20 5.21
N HIS A 185 -8.22 -1.15 6.52
CA HIS A 185 -8.21 0.08 7.32
C HIS A 185 -6.90 0.15 8.08
N ILE A 186 -6.18 1.24 7.91
CA ILE A 186 -4.82 1.46 8.41
C ILE A 186 -4.87 2.67 9.34
N LYS A 187 -4.39 2.51 10.56
CA LYS A 187 -4.14 3.60 11.50
C LYS A 187 -2.64 3.69 11.73
N LEU A 188 -2.05 4.87 11.52
CA LEU A 188 -0.62 5.05 11.80
C LEU A 188 -0.35 4.93 13.30
N ASP A 189 0.58 4.05 13.65
CA ASP A 189 1.03 3.79 15.02
C ASP A 189 2.47 3.25 14.99
N LYS A 190 3.42 4.17 14.84
CA LYS A 190 4.83 3.84 14.71
C LYS A 190 5.41 3.29 16.01
N LYS A 191 5.87 2.04 15.99
CA LYS A 191 6.34 1.32 17.18
C LYS A 191 7.74 1.75 17.61
N PHE A 192 8.62 2.05 16.64
CA PHE A 192 9.98 2.55 16.87
C PHE A 192 10.54 3.21 15.61
N GLU A 193 11.58 4.03 15.80
CA GLU A 193 12.30 4.63 14.68
C GLU A 193 13.15 3.59 13.95
N ILE A 194 13.20 3.69 12.64
CA ILE A 194 14.03 2.85 11.77
C ILE A 194 15.05 3.71 11.02
N ASN A 195 16.19 3.08 10.70
CA ASN A 195 17.27 3.66 9.91
C ASN A 195 17.59 2.75 8.69
N ASP A 196 18.53 3.17 7.89
CA ASP A 196 18.96 2.42 6.69
C ASP A 196 19.48 1.02 7.03
N VAL A 197 20.13 0.84 8.19
CA VAL A 197 20.62 -0.47 8.64
C VAL A 197 19.43 -1.40 8.90
N PHE A 198 18.38 -0.91 9.55
CA PHE A 198 17.17 -1.69 9.78
C PHE A 198 16.49 -2.10 8.48
N GLU A 199 16.29 -1.17 7.54
CA GLU A 199 15.69 -1.46 6.25
C GLU A 199 16.49 -2.50 5.45
N ASN A 200 17.82 -2.35 5.44
CA ASN A 200 18.72 -3.30 4.81
C ASN A 200 18.69 -4.67 5.50
N THR A 201 18.57 -4.70 6.83
CA THR A 201 18.42 -5.94 7.61
C THR A 201 17.14 -6.67 7.24
N VAL A 202 16.00 -5.99 7.23
CA VAL A 202 14.72 -6.59 6.80
C VAL A 202 14.82 -7.09 5.36
N ARG A 203 15.41 -6.30 4.45
CA ARG A 203 15.60 -6.69 3.06
C ARG A 203 16.49 -7.94 2.93
N ALA A 204 17.60 -8.00 3.66
CA ALA A 204 18.53 -9.12 3.65
C ALA A 204 17.87 -10.40 4.19
N LEU A 205 17.18 -10.31 5.32
CA LEU A 205 16.48 -11.43 5.92
C LEU A 205 15.40 -11.99 5.00
N PHE A 206 14.49 -11.15 4.52
CA PHE A 206 13.32 -11.59 3.75
C PHE A 206 13.62 -11.96 2.28
N THR A 207 14.77 -11.57 1.73
CA THR A 207 15.28 -12.16 0.47
C THR A 207 15.50 -13.67 0.62
N HIS A 208 15.76 -14.13 1.84
CA HIS A 208 16.00 -15.53 2.16
C HIS A 208 15.11 -16.03 3.31
N ARG A 209 13.82 -15.64 3.33
CA ARG A 209 12.88 -15.87 4.44
C ARG A 209 12.85 -17.30 5.01
N ASN A 210 13.14 -18.30 4.17
CA ASN A 210 13.13 -19.71 4.59
C ASN A 210 14.45 -20.19 5.18
N LYS A 211 15.49 -19.36 5.19
CA LYS A 211 16.79 -19.67 5.80
C LYS A 211 16.81 -19.27 7.27
N ILE A 212 17.79 -19.80 8.00
CA ILE A 212 18.12 -19.29 9.34
C ILE A 212 18.84 -17.95 9.21
N VAL A 213 18.74 -17.13 10.27
CA VAL A 213 19.20 -15.74 10.32
C VAL A 213 20.62 -15.58 9.77
N HIS A 214 21.59 -16.28 10.37
CA HIS A 214 22.99 -16.11 9.98
C HIS A 214 23.24 -16.43 8.51
N LYS A 215 22.54 -17.44 7.95
CA LYS A 215 22.65 -17.78 6.51
C LYS A 215 21.96 -16.74 5.63
N ALA A 216 20.82 -16.18 6.06
CA ALA A 216 20.13 -15.15 5.31
C ALA A 216 20.97 -13.87 5.18
N ILE A 217 21.50 -13.39 6.30
CA ILE A 217 22.40 -12.21 6.32
C ILE A 217 23.67 -12.45 5.51
N TYR A 218 24.34 -13.60 5.70
CA TYR A 218 25.53 -13.93 4.92
C TYR A 218 25.30 -13.97 3.40
N HIS A 219 24.19 -14.57 2.96
CA HIS A 219 23.84 -14.62 1.53
C HIS A 219 23.51 -13.24 0.94
N SER A 220 23.10 -12.31 1.76
CA SER A 220 22.76 -10.93 1.40
C SER A 220 23.84 -9.92 1.82
N ARG A 221 25.06 -10.35 2.15
CA ARG A 221 26.16 -9.50 2.68
C ARG A 221 26.50 -8.31 1.79
N ASP A 222 26.28 -8.45 0.48
CA ASP A 222 26.54 -7.38 -0.49
C ASP A 222 25.64 -6.15 -0.25
N ILE A 223 24.48 -6.34 0.39
CA ILE A 223 23.60 -5.23 0.82
C ILE A 223 24.32 -4.34 1.84
N PHE A 224 25.23 -4.92 2.63
CA PHE A 224 26.01 -4.24 3.66
C PHE A 224 27.43 -3.88 3.16
N GLY A 225 27.75 -4.07 1.89
CA GLY A 225 29.08 -3.82 1.34
C GLY A 225 30.19 -4.75 1.88
N LYS A 226 29.81 -5.94 2.38
CA LYS A 226 30.73 -6.87 3.03
C LYS A 226 31.15 -8.03 2.12
N GLY A 227 32.38 -8.51 2.27
CA GLY A 227 32.93 -9.64 1.55
C GLY A 227 32.71 -11.00 2.25
N LYS A 228 33.47 -12.01 1.84
CA LYS A 228 33.35 -13.39 2.38
C LYS A 228 33.78 -13.51 3.84
N GLU A 229 34.66 -12.65 4.31
CA GLU A 229 35.16 -12.54 5.69
C GLU A 229 34.03 -12.23 6.68
N PHE A 230 32.96 -11.60 6.23
CA PHE A 230 31.79 -11.26 7.06
C PHE A 230 31.15 -12.48 7.72
N LYS A 231 31.39 -13.68 7.21
CA LYS A 231 30.87 -14.92 7.78
C LYS A 231 31.30 -15.11 9.24
N GLN A 232 32.56 -14.81 9.56
CA GLN A 232 33.10 -14.99 10.90
C GLN A 232 32.47 -13.98 11.90
N SER A 233 32.19 -12.75 11.43
CA SER A 233 31.52 -11.74 12.24
C SER A 233 30.11 -12.11 12.63
N LEU A 234 29.44 -13.03 11.90
CA LEU A 234 28.04 -13.43 12.14
C LEU A 234 27.91 -14.59 13.16
N ASP A 235 29.00 -15.07 13.74
CA ASP A 235 28.93 -16.20 14.68
C ASP A 235 28.16 -15.87 15.97
N GLU A 236 28.12 -14.60 16.37
CA GLU A 236 27.41 -14.09 17.55
C GLU A 236 26.11 -13.34 17.24
N ILE A 237 25.63 -13.36 15.97
CA ILE A 237 24.40 -12.67 15.59
C ILE A 237 23.21 -13.20 16.41
N PRO A 238 22.37 -12.32 16.98
CA PRO A 238 21.16 -12.73 17.69
C PRO A 238 20.27 -13.64 16.84
N TYR A 239 19.63 -14.61 17.47
CA TYR A 239 18.69 -15.54 16.81
C TYR A 239 19.28 -16.32 15.63
N LYS A 240 20.61 -16.55 15.60
CA LYS A 240 21.36 -17.04 14.43
C LYS A 240 20.79 -18.31 13.79
N ASP A 241 20.23 -19.23 14.57
CA ASP A 241 19.72 -20.51 14.15
C ASP A 241 18.19 -20.53 13.94
N ARG A 242 17.51 -19.42 14.21
CA ARG A 242 16.06 -19.30 13.97
C ARG A 242 15.78 -19.03 12.49
N ARG A 243 14.65 -19.54 12.02
CA ARG A 243 14.12 -19.25 10.66
C ARG A 243 13.66 -17.80 10.60
N VAL A 244 14.02 -17.10 9.51
CA VAL A 244 13.66 -15.69 9.34
C VAL A 244 12.17 -15.44 9.44
N TYR A 245 11.33 -16.28 8.82
CA TYR A 245 9.88 -16.10 8.83
C TYR A 245 9.24 -16.28 10.22
N THR A 246 9.98 -16.71 11.23
CA THR A 246 9.48 -16.85 12.61
C THR A 246 9.83 -15.68 13.51
N LEU A 247 10.59 -14.70 13.02
CA LEU A 247 11.02 -13.55 13.80
C LEU A 247 9.93 -12.49 13.88
N ASP A 248 9.71 -11.93 15.05
CA ASP A 248 8.88 -10.75 15.22
C ASP A 248 9.66 -9.45 14.95
N ILE A 249 8.97 -8.32 15.00
CA ILE A 249 9.57 -7.00 14.66
C ILE A 249 10.62 -6.55 15.65
N PHE A 250 10.53 -6.94 16.94
CA PHE A 250 11.49 -6.58 17.98
C PHE A 250 12.73 -7.43 17.87
N GLU A 251 12.61 -8.73 17.61
CA GLU A 251 13.72 -9.63 17.34
C GLU A 251 14.52 -9.19 16.08
N ILE A 252 13.82 -8.72 15.05
CA ILE A 252 14.45 -8.13 13.85
C ILE A 252 15.18 -6.83 14.22
N LYS A 253 14.61 -6.02 15.14
CA LYS A 253 15.26 -4.80 15.62
C LYS A 253 16.56 -5.13 16.36
N GLU A 254 16.57 -6.12 17.24
CA GLU A 254 17.79 -6.57 17.94
C GLU A 254 18.89 -7.04 16.97
N ILE A 255 18.50 -7.79 15.90
CA ILE A 255 19.44 -8.18 14.85
C ILE A 255 20.02 -6.96 14.15
N SER A 256 19.18 -5.97 13.85
CA SER A 256 19.60 -4.73 13.18
C SER A 256 20.56 -3.91 14.04
N ASP A 257 20.25 -3.75 15.33
CA ASP A 257 21.09 -2.99 16.26
C ASP A 257 22.45 -3.67 16.46
N TRP A 258 22.45 -4.98 16.51
CA TRP A 258 23.69 -5.75 16.57
C TRP A 258 24.53 -5.58 15.28
N LEU A 259 23.88 -5.63 14.10
CA LEU A 259 24.55 -5.39 12.82
C LEU A 259 25.12 -3.97 12.73
N GLU A 260 24.38 -2.96 13.19
CA GLU A 260 24.86 -1.56 13.24
C GLU A 260 26.14 -1.42 14.04
N GLY A 261 26.30 -2.21 15.12
CA GLY A 261 27.51 -2.21 15.95
C GLY A 261 28.75 -2.81 15.29
N ILE A 262 28.60 -3.58 14.18
CA ILE A 262 29.72 -4.25 13.49
C ILE A 262 29.92 -3.79 12.03
N LEU A 263 29.04 -2.95 11.50
CA LEU A 263 29.12 -2.39 10.13
C LEU A 263 30.01 -1.17 10.07
#